data_b4ad5e6989524e2756a85add0134eef2
#
_entry.id   b4ad5e6989524e2756a85add0134eef2
#
_cell.length_a   1.000
_cell.length_b   1.000
_cell.length_c   1.000
_cell.angle_alpha   90.00
_cell.angle_beta   90.00
_cell.angle_gamma   90.00
#
_symmetry.space_group_name_H-M   'P 1'
#
loop_
_entity.id
_entity.type
_entity.pdbx_description
1 polymer ?
#
loop_
_entity_poly.entity_id
_entity_poly.type
_entity_poly.pdbx_seq_one_letter_code
_entity_poly.pdbx_strand_id
1 'polypeptide(L)'
;MILSEKALELALAKERARGHTIAFANGCFDVLHVGHVRYLQDAKKEADVLVVGVNGDASVRELKGEGRPVMPAGERAEIIAAIEGVDYVTIFDERSPSRLLGVLQPDVHCKGTDYTPDSVPERDVVQAYGGRVAIVGDPKEHSTSELLKKLRR
;
A
#
# COMPACT_ATOMS: atom_id res chain seq x y z
N MET A 1 7.86 -10.43 3.06
CA MET A 1 8.18 -11.29 1.91
C MET A 1 7.67 -10.65 0.63
N ILE A 2 8.55 -10.46 -0.33
CA ILE A 2 8.17 -9.86 -1.63
C ILE A 2 7.74 -10.98 -2.58
N LEU A 3 6.52 -10.89 -3.10
CA LEU A 3 5.93 -11.93 -3.94
C LEU A 3 5.35 -11.34 -5.23
N SER A 4 5.35 -12.15 -6.30
CA SER A 4 4.55 -11.85 -7.47
C SER A 4 3.06 -11.90 -7.11
N GLU A 5 2.22 -11.32 -7.94
CA GLU A 5 0.77 -11.34 -7.70
C GLU A 5 0.26 -12.78 -7.55
N LYS A 6 0.70 -13.68 -8.43
CA LYS A 6 0.24 -15.08 -8.39
C LYS A 6 0.70 -15.82 -7.13
N ALA A 7 1.95 -15.63 -6.73
CA ALA A 7 2.46 -16.23 -5.49
C ALA A 7 1.74 -15.64 -4.28
N LEU A 8 1.41 -14.36 -4.32
CA LEU A 8 0.66 -13.70 -3.26
C LEU A 8 -0.76 -14.27 -3.14
N GLU A 9 -1.46 -14.50 -4.27
CA GLU A 9 -2.78 -15.14 -4.24
C GLU A 9 -2.73 -16.48 -3.51
N LEU A 10 -1.72 -17.30 -3.78
CA LEU A 10 -1.55 -18.60 -3.13
C LEU A 10 -1.26 -18.43 -1.64
N ALA A 11 -0.39 -17.49 -1.28
CA ALA A 11 -0.06 -17.22 0.12
C ALA A 11 -1.29 -16.76 0.90
N LEU A 12 -2.10 -15.88 0.33
CA LEU A 12 -3.31 -15.38 0.98
C LEU A 12 -4.40 -16.45 1.11
N ALA A 13 -4.47 -17.38 0.16
CA ALA A 13 -5.38 -18.52 0.29
C ALA A 13 -5.03 -19.36 1.51
N LYS A 14 -3.73 -19.58 1.76
CA LYS A 14 -3.26 -20.29 2.96
C LYS A 14 -3.57 -19.53 4.24
N GLU A 15 -3.40 -18.21 4.23
CA GLU A 15 -3.74 -17.36 5.37
C GLU A 15 -5.22 -17.45 5.71
N ARG A 16 -6.08 -17.37 4.69
CA ARG A 16 -7.53 -17.49 4.88
C ARG A 16 -7.93 -18.87 5.40
N ALA A 17 -7.25 -19.93 4.96
CA ALA A 17 -7.51 -21.28 5.46
C ALA A 17 -7.20 -21.42 6.96
N ARG A 18 -6.33 -20.55 7.49
CA ARG A 18 -6.03 -20.46 8.93
C ARG A 18 -6.99 -19.54 9.69
N GLY A 19 -7.97 -18.96 9.01
CA GLY A 19 -8.91 -18.01 9.61
C GLY A 19 -8.37 -16.60 9.76
N HIS A 20 -7.28 -16.27 9.10
CA HIS A 20 -6.68 -14.92 9.17
C HIS A 20 -7.40 -13.93 8.28
N THR A 21 -7.60 -12.71 8.80
CA THR A 21 -8.08 -11.57 8.02
C THR A 21 -6.93 -10.83 7.38
N ILE A 22 -7.20 -10.14 6.29
CA ILE A 22 -6.19 -9.49 5.46
C ILE A 22 -6.47 -8.00 5.30
N ALA A 23 -5.48 -7.17 5.64
CA ALA A 23 -5.47 -5.75 5.34
C ALA A 23 -4.55 -5.48 4.14
N PHE A 24 -4.91 -4.51 3.34
CA PHE A 24 -4.14 -4.07 2.19
C PHE A 24 -3.88 -2.57 2.27
N ALA A 25 -2.64 -2.17 2.11
CA ALA A 25 -2.22 -0.78 1.98
C ALA A 25 -1.42 -0.64 0.69
N ASN A 26 -1.45 0.52 0.05
CA ASN A 26 -0.70 0.73 -1.18
C ASN A 26 -0.13 2.14 -1.25
N GLY A 27 0.87 2.32 -2.08
CA GLY A 27 1.47 3.61 -2.31
C GLY A 27 2.71 3.54 -3.19
N CYS A 28 3.26 4.70 -3.49
CA CYS A 28 4.51 4.82 -4.23
C CYS A 28 5.71 4.49 -3.34
N PHE A 29 5.66 4.93 -2.09
CA PHE A 29 6.72 4.71 -1.08
C PHE A 29 8.12 5.05 -1.61
N ASP A 30 8.19 6.18 -2.31
CA ASP A 30 9.44 6.69 -2.84
C ASP A 30 10.09 7.51 -1.76
N VAL A 31 11.21 7.48 -1.32
CA VAL A 31 11.83 8.17 -0.18
C VAL A 31 10.93 8.12 1.07
N LEU A 32 11.11 7.10 1.87
CA LEU A 32 10.31 6.88 3.08
C LEU A 32 10.56 7.93 4.16
N HIS A 33 9.48 8.27 4.86
CA HIS A 33 9.53 9.07 6.06
C HIS A 33 8.66 8.43 7.16
N VAL A 34 8.68 9.00 8.36
CA VAL A 34 8.00 8.42 9.52
C VAL A 34 6.48 8.27 9.30
N GLY A 35 5.88 9.14 8.51
CA GLY A 35 4.46 9.05 8.19
C GLY A 35 4.11 7.74 7.47
N HIS A 36 4.99 7.26 6.58
CA HIS A 36 4.80 5.96 5.92
C HIS A 36 4.87 4.81 6.93
N VAL A 37 5.81 4.85 7.84
CA VAL A 37 5.95 3.81 8.88
C VAL A 37 4.71 3.76 9.75
N ARG A 38 4.24 4.91 10.23
CA ARG A 38 3.03 4.99 11.07
C ARG A 38 1.79 4.51 10.34
N TYR A 39 1.66 4.88 9.07
CA TYR A 39 0.56 4.42 8.22
C TYR A 39 0.53 2.89 8.14
N LEU A 40 1.68 2.27 7.84
CA LEU A 40 1.77 0.82 7.69
C LEU A 40 1.56 0.08 9.02
N GLN A 41 2.11 0.61 10.11
CA GLN A 41 1.92 0.00 11.43
C GLN A 41 0.47 0.09 11.90
N ASP A 42 -0.21 1.19 11.60
CA ASP A 42 -1.65 1.31 11.88
C ASP A 42 -2.48 0.39 10.99
N ALA A 43 -2.11 0.26 9.72
CA ALA A 43 -2.77 -0.67 8.81
C ALA A 43 -2.69 -2.11 9.31
N LYS A 44 -1.56 -2.52 9.87
CA LYS A 44 -1.38 -3.85 10.45
C LYS A 44 -2.37 -4.13 11.58
N LYS A 45 -2.75 -3.12 12.34
CA LYS A 45 -3.70 -3.28 13.47
C LYS A 45 -5.11 -3.63 12.99
N GLU A 46 -5.41 -3.43 11.71
CA GLU A 46 -6.75 -3.66 11.17
C GLU A 46 -7.05 -5.13 10.85
N ALA A 47 -6.01 -5.97 10.77
CA ALA A 47 -6.18 -7.38 10.41
C ALA A 47 -5.00 -8.23 10.90
N ASP A 48 -5.11 -9.53 10.72
CA ASP A 48 -4.05 -10.47 11.12
C ASP A 48 -2.83 -10.37 10.19
N VAL A 49 -3.07 -10.10 8.91
CA VAL A 49 -2.04 -10.07 7.87
C VAL A 49 -2.08 -8.74 7.15
N LEU A 50 -0.93 -8.11 6.95
CA LEU A 50 -0.80 -6.89 6.16
C LEU A 50 -0.08 -7.18 4.84
N VAL A 51 -0.75 -6.85 3.75
CA VAL A 51 -0.22 -6.85 2.39
C VAL A 51 0.01 -5.41 1.96
N VAL A 52 1.17 -5.12 1.38
CA VAL A 52 1.47 -3.79 0.85
C VAL A 52 1.70 -3.88 -0.65
N GLY A 53 0.94 -3.09 -1.41
CA GLY A 53 1.15 -2.91 -2.84
C GLY A 53 2.05 -1.70 -3.09
N VAL A 54 3.11 -1.89 -3.85
CA VAL A 54 4.05 -0.83 -4.22
C VAL A 54 3.89 -0.52 -5.70
N ASN A 55 3.62 0.75 -6.02
CA ASN A 55 3.50 1.19 -7.41
C ASN A 55 4.83 0.99 -8.16
N GLY A 56 4.77 0.37 -9.34
CA GLY A 56 5.92 0.23 -10.22
C GLY A 56 6.45 1.58 -10.72
N ASP A 57 7.65 1.58 -11.28
CA ASP A 57 8.33 2.82 -11.68
C ASP A 57 7.54 3.65 -12.71
N ALA A 58 6.96 2.98 -13.71
CA ALA A 58 6.17 3.68 -14.73
C ALA A 58 4.93 4.34 -14.15
N SER A 59 4.22 3.68 -13.25
CA SER A 59 3.03 4.26 -12.61
C SER A 59 3.39 5.42 -11.67
N VAL A 60 4.53 5.33 -10.99
CA VAL A 60 5.01 6.44 -10.15
C VAL A 60 5.32 7.66 -11.03
N ARG A 61 5.95 7.46 -12.18
CA ARG A 61 6.23 8.55 -13.13
C ARG A 61 4.95 9.23 -13.60
N GLU A 62 3.93 8.44 -13.93
CA GLU A 62 2.62 8.97 -14.33
C GLU A 62 1.94 9.76 -13.20
N LEU A 63 2.04 9.27 -11.97
CA LEU A 63 1.38 9.89 -10.82
C LEU A 63 2.12 11.11 -10.28
N LYS A 64 3.45 11.10 -10.30
CA LYS A 64 4.30 12.10 -9.62
C LYS A 64 5.08 13.00 -10.59
N GLY A 65 5.19 12.62 -11.85
CA GLY A 65 5.89 13.39 -12.88
C GLY A 65 7.34 12.95 -13.09
N GLU A 66 8.03 13.66 -13.96
CA GLU A 66 9.43 13.39 -14.28
C GLU A 66 10.35 13.54 -13.06
N GLY A 67 11.43 12.79 -13.05
CA GLY A 67 12.34 12.74 -11.92
C GLY A 67 11.89 11.81 -10.79
N ARG A 68 10.74 11.18 -10.95
CA ARG A 68 10.21 10.21 -10.00
C ARG A 68 9.98 8.87 -10.71
N PRO A 69 10.24 7.70 -10.08
CA PRO A 69 10.70 7.62 -8.68
C PRO A 69 12.18 7.97 -8.54
N VAL A 70 12.55 8.34 -7.33
CA VAL A 70 13.97 8.51 -6.95
C VAL A 70 14.62 7.14 -6.76
N MET A 71 13.86 6.18 -6.24
CA MET A 71 14.33 4.82 -6.00
C MET A 71 13.54 3.79 -6.81
N PRO A 72 14.22 2.78 -7.41
CA PRO A 72 13.53 1.75 -8.20
C PRO A 72 12.56 0.93 -7.34
N ALA A 73 11.53 0.38 -7.98
CA ALA A 73 10.48 -0.37 -7.29
C ALA A 73 11.01 -1.53 -6.44
N GLY A 74 12.01 -2.26 -6.95
CA GLY A 74 12.60 -3.38 -6.20
C GLY A 74 13.21 -2.95 -4.87
N GLU A 75 13.91 -1.82 -4.86
CA GLU A 75 14.50 -1.29 -3.63
C GLU A 75 13.42 -0.73 -2.68
N ARG A 76 12.42 -0.07 -3.22
CA ARG A 76 11.29 0.42 -2.41
C ARG A 76 10.57 -0.76 -1.75
N ALA A 77 10.35 -1.84 -2.49
CA ALA A 77 9.72 -3.04 -1.96
C ALA A 77 10.57 -3.68 -0.84
N GLU A 78 11.90 -3.73 -1.01
CA GLU A 78 12.79 -4.25 0.04
C GLU A 78 12.69 -3.46 1.33
N ILE A 79 12.67 -2.13 1.23
CA ILE A 79 12.58 -1.25 2.40
C ILE A 79 11.23 -1.46 3.10
N ILE A 80 10.13 -1.51 2.33
CA ILE A 80 8.79 -1.75 2.89
C ILE A 80 8.73 -3.12 3.56
N ALA A 81 9.29 -4.15 2.95
CA ALA A 81 9.28 -5.51 3.51
C ALA A 81 10.05 -5.61 4.84
N ALA A 82 10.98 -4.70 5.09
CA ALA A 82 11.76 -4.66 6.32
C ALA A 82 11.04 -3.95 7.47
N ILE A 83 9.91 -3.30 7.21
CA ILE A 83 9.13 -2.62 8.25
C ILE A 83 8.39 -3.66 9.08
N GLU A 84 8.51 -3.55 10.40
CA GLU A 84 7.81 -4.43 11.33
C GLU A 84 6.30 -4.34 11.12
N GLY A 85 5.65 -5.50 11.00
CA GLY A 85 4.21 -5.59 10.79
C GLY A 85 3.82 -5.84 9.33
N VAL A 86 4.72 -5.62 8.38
CA VAL A 86 4.46 -5.92 6.96
C VAL A 86 4.73 -7.40 6.70
N ASP A 87 3.71 -8.14 6.29
CA ASP A 87 3.81 -9.58 6.05
C ASP A 87 4.17 -9.89 4.59
N TYR A 88 3.52 -9.23 3.65
CA TYR A 88 3.72 -9.47 2.21
C TYR A 88 3.80 -8.15 1.46
N VAL A 89 4.62 -8.13 0.42
CA VAL A 89 4.77 -6.98 -0.48
C VAL A 89 4.65 -7.46 -1.92
N THR A 90 3.93 -6.72 -2.75
CA THR A 90 3.87 -6.97 -4.19
C THR A 90 4.00 -5.66 -4.95
N ILE A 91 4.61 -5.71 -6.13
CA ILE A 91 4.72 -4.56 -7.02
C ILE A 91 3.61 -4.65 -8.06
N PHE A 92 2.90 -3.58 -8.30
CA PHE A 92 1.85 -3.53 -9.32
C PHE A 92 2.08 -2.32 -10.23
N ASP A 93 1.75 -2.48 -11.51
CA ASP A 93 2.11 -1.48 -12.54
C ASP A 93 0.99 -0.51 -12.88
N GLU A 94 -0.24 -0.76 -12.45
CA GLU A 94 -1.37 0.12 -12.70
C GLU A 94 -1.31 1.36 -11.79
N ARG A 95 -1.90 2.47 -12.26
CA ARG A 95 -1.98 3.71 -11.48
C ARG A 95 -2.87 3.52 -10.25
N SER A 96 -3.94 2.76 -10.38
CA SER A 96 -4.90 2.46 -9.31
C SER A 96 -4.76 1.00 -8.89
N PRO A 97 -4.92 0.67 -7.60
CA PRO A 97 -4.93 -0.71 -7.14
C PRO A 97 -6.25 -1.45 -7.37
N SER A 98 -7.21 -0.86 -8.09
CA SER A 98 -8.56 -1.42 -8.25
C SER A 98 -8.58 -2.87 -8.75
N ARG A 99 -7.80 -3.17 -9.81
CA ARG A 99 -7.73 -4.53 -10.34
C ARG A 99 -7.14 -5.50 -9.31
N LEU A 100 -6.06 -5.09 -8.67
CA LEU A 100 -5.39 -5.91 -7.67
C LEU A 100 -6.29 -6.18 -6.46
N LEU A 101 -7.05 -5.18 -6.02
CA LEU A 101 -8.04 -5.34 -4.95
C LEU A 101 -9.12 -6.34 -5.34
N GLY A 102 -9.59 -6.29 -6.58
CA GLY A 102 -10.58 -7.26 -7.09
C GLY A 102 -10.04 -8.69 -7.12
N VAL A 103 -8.76 -8.87 -7.37
CA VAL A 103 -8.09 -10.17 -7.39
C VAL A 103 -7.84 -10.69 -5.98
N LEU A 104 -7.23 -9.87 -5.12
CA LEU A 104 -6.82 -10.28 -3.77
C LEU A 104 -7.97 -10.28 -2.77
N GLN A 105 -8.93 -9.42 -2.95
CA GLN A 105 -10.10 -9.25 -2.07
C GLN A 105 -9.75 -9.17 -0.58
N PRO A 106 -8.89 -8.21 -0.18
CA PRO A 106 -8.58 -8.05 1.24
C PRO A 106 -9.82 -7.63 2.02
N ASP A 107 -9.90 -8.05 3.27
CA ASP A 107 -11.01 -7.68 4.15
C ASP A 107 -11.07 -6.18 4.40
N VAL A 108 -9.90 -5.55 4.47
CA VAL A 108 -9.77 -4.12 4.77
C VAL A 108 -8.81 -3.48 3.78
N HIS A 109 -9.26 -2.41 3.10
CA HIS A 109 -8.39 -1.55 2.31
C HIS A 109 -8.06 -0.30 3.13
N CYS A 110 -6.80 -0.12 3.48
CA CYS A 110 -6.33 0.98 4.32
C CYS A 110 -5.86 2.14 3.46
N LYS A 111 -6.33 3.34 3.79
CA LYS A 111 -5.91 4.60 3.14
C LYS A 111 -5.48 5.59 4.21
N GLY A 112 -4.63 6.53 3.81
CA GLY A 112 -4.15 7.58 4.70
C GLY A 112 -5.20 8.66 4.98
N THR A 113 -4.87 9.56 5.91
CA THR A 113 -5.80 10.58 6.42
C THR A 113 -6.14 11.70 5.44
N ASP A 114 -5.59 11.68 4.22
CA ASP A 114 -6.01 12.57 3.12
C ASP A 114 -7.42 12.25 2.65
N TYR A 115 -7.90 11.04 2.97
CA TYR A 115 -9.19 10.52 2.51
C TYR A 115 -10.15 10.39 3.67
N THR A 116 -11.44 10.39 3.35
CA THR A 116 -12.49 9.88 4.24
C THR A 116 -12.95 8.54 3.67
N PRO A 117 -13.66 7.70 4.43
CA PRO A 117 -14.16 6.43 3.89
C PRO A 117 -14.98 6.61 2.60
N ASP A 118 -15.70 7.72 2.48
CA ASP A 118 -16.55 8.00 1.31
C ASP A 118 -15.78 8.56 0.12
N SER A 119 -14.59 9.14 0.32
CA SER A 119 -13.81 9.76 -0.74
C SER A 119 -12.76 8.84 -1.36
N VAL A 120 -12.59 7.60 -0.86
CA VAL A 120 -11.62 6.66 -1.40
C VAL A 120 -12.05 6.21 -2.79
N PRO A 121 -11.20 6.41 -3.82
CA PRO A 121 -11.58 6.08 -5.21
C PRO A 121 -11.96 4.62 -5.43
N GLU A 122 -11.36 3.68 -4.69
CA GLU A 122 -11.57 2.24 -4.83
C GLU A 122 -12.69 1.71 -3.95
N ARG A 123 -13.44 2.57 -3.26
CA ARG A 123 -14.49 2.18 -2.32
C ARG A 123 -15.49 1.19 -2.93
N ASP A 124 -15.97 1.47 -4.15
CA ASP A 124 -16.98 0.63 -4.78
C ASP A 124 -16.46 -0.77 -5.08
N VAL A 125 -15.19 -0.88 -5.52
CA VAL A 125 -14.55 -2.17 -5.77
C VAL A 125 -14.48 -2.98 -4.47
N VAL A 126 -14.05 -2.35 -3.39
CA VAL A 126 -13.91 -3.00 -2.08
C VAL A 126 -15.28 -3.45 -1.54
N GLN A 127 -16.28 -2.60 -1.62
CA GLN A 127 -17.62 -2.92 -1.15
C GLN A 127 -18.27 -4.03 -1.98
N ALA A 128 -17.98 -4.09 -3.28
CA ALA A 128 -18.57 -5.09 -4.17
C ALA A 128 -18.24 -6.54 -3.76
N TYR A 129 -17.06 -6.78 -3.16
CA TYR A 129 -16.71 -8.13 -2.68
C TYR A 129 -16.91 -8.29 -1.16
N GLY A 130 -17.48 -7.31 -0.48
CA GLY A 130 -17.80 -7.40 0.95
C GLY A 130 -16.71 -6.90 1.89
N GLY A 131 -15.70 -6.22 1.38
CA GLY A 131 -14.65 -5.60 2.19
C GLY A 131 -15.04 -4.23 2.72
N ARG A 132 -14.17 -3.64 3.53
CA ARG A 132 -14.35 -2.29 4.06
C ARG A 132 -13.12 -1.43 3.84
N VAL A 133 -13.30 -0.13 3.86
CA VAL A 133 -12.21 0.86 3.82
C VAL A 133 -11.95 1.35 5.23
N ALA A 134 -10.67 1.43 5.63
CA ALA A 134 -10.25 2.03 6.89
C ALA A 134 -9.30 3.18 6.61
N ILE A 135 -9.47 4.29 7.35
CA ILE A 135 -8.56 5.43 7.29
C ILE A 135 -7.59 5.29 8.46
N VAL A 136 -6.30 5.22 8.16
CA VAL A 136 -5.28 4.92 9.16
C VAL A 136 -4.09 5.88 9.06
N GLY A 137 -3.26 5.91 10.09
CA GLY A 137 -2.08 6.75 10.15
C GLY A 137 -2.33 8.09 10.81
N ASP A 138 -1.27 8.87 10.95
CA ASP A 138 -1.33 10.20 11.55
C ASP A 138 -1.90 11.22 10.56
N PRO A 139 -2.39 12.39 11.04
CA PRO A 139 -2.65 13.53 10.18
C PRO A 139 -1.40 13.85 9.36
N LYS A 140 -1.59 14.22 8.10
CA LYS A 140 -0.49 14.34 7.15
C LYS A 140 0.33 15.61 7.38
N GLU A 141 1.39 15.50 8.18
CA GLU A 141 2.37 16.55 8.42
C GLU A 141 3.66 16.35 7.62
N HIS A 142 3.84 15.17 7.02
CA HIS A 142 5.04 14.79 6.27
C HIS A 142 4.67 14.29 4.87
N SER A 143 5.47 14.65 3.88
CA SER A 143 5.35 14.09 2.54
C SER A 143 6.73 13.94 1.91
N THR A 144 6.86 13.00 0.98
CA THR A 144 8.09 12.83 0.20
C THR A 144 8.39 14.09 -0.62
N SER A 145 7.35 14.72 -1.17
CA SER A 145 7.50 15.94 -1.97
C SER A 145 8.08 17.09 -1.14
N GLU A 146 7.63 17.25 0.10
CA GLU A 146 8.17 18.27 1.02
C GLU A 146 9.63 17.98 1.38
N LEU A 147 9.96 16.71 1.67
CA LEU A 147 11.33 16.30 1.96
C LEU A 147 12.25 16.61 0.79
N LEU A 148 11.85 16.30 -0.43
CA LEU A 148 12.62 16.57 -1.63
C LEU A 148 12.83 18.06 -1.85
N LYS A 149 11.83 18.89 -1.57
CA LYS A 149 11.96 20.36 -1.63
C LYS A 149 13.02 20.86 -0.65
N LYS A 150 13.03 20.36 0.58
CA LYS A 150 14.02 20.73 1.59
C LYS A 150 15.44 20.36 1.16
N LEU A 151 15.61 19.21 0.53
CA LEU A 151 16.90 18.73 0.05
C LEU A 151 17.44 19.54 -1.14
N ARG A 152 16.56 20.15 -1.93
CA ARG A 152 16.93 20.94 -3.11
C ARG A 152 17.33 22.39 -2.81
N ARG A 153 17.21 22.83 -1.59
CA ARG A 153 17.58 24.21 -1.18
C ARG A 153 19.09 24.43 -1.11
#